data_bea237f4d9a3fce25c44a6cd4d8bb709
#
_entry.id   bea237f4d9a3fce25c44a6cd4d8bb709
#
_cell.length_a   1.000
_cell.length_b   1.000
_cell.length_c   1.000
_cell.angle_alpha   90.00
_cell.angle_beta   90.00
_cell.angle_gamma   90.00
#
_symmetry.space_group_name_H-M   'P 1'
#
loop_
_entity.id
_entity.type
_entity.pdbx_description
1 polymer ?
#
loop_
_entity_poly.entity_id
_entity_poly.type
_entity_poly.pdbx_seq_one_letter_code
_entity_poly.pdbx_strand_id
1 'polypeptide(L)'
;MVRDMQFTGKSGFLTLALVLVALSCALTAAASRTATRTKTVASYCSPSGDVCYGIFNRGGKVSLEITTAAKYFNRYTLCVRRTRPAAPQRCGSFPVFRQGGSTWGSRVNYARQFPVKSPGRYRVTWKLGSGPLGPALQFRLPLS
;
A
#
# COMPACT_ATOMS: atom_id res chain seq x y z
N MET A 1 -70.87 29.08 -36.92
CA MET A 1 -71.34 29.33 -35.56
C MET A 1 -70.14 29.42 -34.68
N VAL A 2 -69.59 30.66 -34.52
CA VAL A 2 -69.78 31.53 -33.35
C VAL A 2 -69.34 30.76 -32.07
N ARG A 3 -68.27 31.16 -31.41
CA ARG A 3 -68.05 32.40 -30.66
C ARG A 3 -66.61 32.62 -30.25
N ASP A 4 -66.16 33.84 -30.55
CA ASP A 4 -65.08 34.50 -29.82
C ASP A 4 -65.34 34.53 -28.31
N MET A 5 -64.29 34.43 -27.55
CA MET A 5 -64.22 35.10 -26.27
C MET A 5 -62.78 35.55 -25.99
N GLN A 6 -62.56 36.81 -26.30
CA GLN A 6 -61.46 37.60 -25.75
C GLN A 6 -61.66 37.73 -24.26
N PHE A 7 -60.60 37.56 -23.52
CA PHE A 7 -60.49 38.15 -22.21
C PHE A 7 -59.17 38.91 -22.08
N THR A 8 -59.33 40.19 -22.22
CA THR A 8 -58.36 41.21 -21.80
C THR A 8 -58.38 41.32 -20.27
N GLY A 9 -57.27 41.36 -19.66
CA GLY A 9 -57.12 41.67 -18.21
C GLY A 9 -55.64 41.77 -17.90
N LYS A 10 -55.09 42.87 -18.12
CA LYS A 10 -54.63 43.97 -17.29
C LYS A 10 -53.70 43.54 -16.13
N SER A 11 -52.53 44.09 -16.21
CA SER A 11 -51.71 44.70 -15.13
C SER A 11 -51.07 43.83 -14.09
N GLY A 12 -49.75 43.84 -14.21
CA GLY A 12 -48.96 44.35 -13.09
C GLY A 12 -48.70 43.36 -11.99
N PHE A 13 -47.53 42.92 -11.99
CA PHE A 13 -46.67 42.98 -10.78
C PHE A 13 -45.30 42.50 -11.18
N LEU A 14 -44.40 43.47 -11.24
CA LEU A 14 -42.96 43.23 -11.25
C LEU A 14 -42.64 42.58 -9.89
N THR A 15 -42.60 41.31 -9.85
CA THR A 15 -41.91 40.61 -8.76
C THR A 15 -40.52 40.23 -9.22
N LEU A 16 -39.62 41.09 -8.83
CA LEU A 16 -38.20 40.87 -8.89
C LEU A 16 -37.84 39.66 -7.97
N ALA A 17 -37.93 38.48 -8.55
CA ALA A 17 -37.44 37.29 -7.87
C ALA A 17 -35.92 37.33 -7.93
N LEU A 18 -35.30 37.84 -6.86
CA LEU A 18 -33.91 37.67 -6.58
C LEU A 18 -33.65 36.20 -6.40
N VAL A 19 -33.25 35.52 -7.46
CA VAL A 19 -32.66 34.18 -7.36
C VAL A 19 -31.30 34.33 -6.75
N LEU A 20 -31.24 34.24 -5.45
CA LEU A 20 -30.04 33.99 -4.68
C LEU A 20 -29.54 32.61 -5.10
N VAL A 21 -28.74 32.55 -6.16
CA VAL A 21 -27.89 31.40 -6.45
C VAL A 21 -26.86 31.34 -5.33
N ALA A 22 -27.18 30.62 -4.28
CA ALA A 22 -26.22 30.22 -3.28
C ALA A 22 -25.19 29.34 -3.99
N LEU A 23 -24.10 29.97 -4.39
CA LEU A 23 -22.91 29.30 -4.88
C LEU A 23 -22.32 28.53 -3.71
N SER A 24 -22.82 27.33 -3.47
CA SER A 24 -22.25 26.37 -2.53
C SER A 24 -20.92 25.95 -3.10
N CYS A 25 -19.86 26.71 -2.80
CA CYS A 25 -18.50 26.24 -2.94
C CYS A 25 -18.35 25.04 -1.99
N ALA A 26 -18.67 23.83 -2.49
CA ALA A 26 -18.23 22.61 -1.89
C ALA A 26 -16.71 22.60 -1.95
N LEU A 27 -16.08 23.06 -0.87
CA LEU A 27 -14.68 22.82 -0.59
C LEU A 27 -14.52 21.29 -0.50
N THR A 28 -14.30 20.66 -1.66
CA THR A 28 -13.77 19.32 -1.69
C THR A 28 -12.36 19.43 -1.10
N ALA A 29 -12.26 19.19 0.19
CA ALA A 29 -10.99 18.93 0.85
C ALA A 29 -10.40 17.71 0.16
N ALA A 30 -9.61 17.93 -0.88
CA ALA A 30 -8.74 16.93 -1.45
C ALA A 30 -7.81 16.51 -0.32
N ALA A 31 -8.17 15.42 0.37
CA ALA A 31 -7.28 14.80 1.32
C ALA A 31 -6.03 14.41 0.54
N SER A 32 -5.02 15.25 0.61
CA SER A 32 -3.68 14.98 0.08
C SER A 32 -3.22 13.72 0.80
N ARG A 33 -3.43 12.56 0.16
CA ARG A 33 -2.82 11.31 0.60
C ARG A 33 -1.33 11.53 0.47
N THR A 34 -0.70 11.92 1.57
CA THR A 34 0.75 12.01 1.65
C THR A 34 1.29 10.64 1.25
N ALA A 35 1.78 10.55 0.03
CA ALA A 35 2.34 9.30 -0.47
C ALA A 35 3.50 8.93 0.46
N THR A 36 3.30 7.91 1.27
CA THR A 36 4.31 7.46 2.23
C THR A 36 5.56 7.09 1.46
N ARG A 37 6.59 7.90 1.58
CA ARG A 37 7.85 7.72 0.86
C ARG A 37 8.43 6.34 1.20
N THR A 38 8.54 5.49 0.18
CA THR A 38 9.16 4.18 0.28
C THR A 38 10.63 4.31 -0.04
N LYS A 39 11.51 3.86 0.86
CA LYS A 39 12.96 3.78 0.65
C LYS A 39 13.38 2.31 0.68
N THR A 40 14.10 1.86 -0.34
CA THR A 40 14.70 0.52 -0.35
C THR A 40 15.87 0.49 0.63
N VAL A 41 15.85 -0.47 1.54
CA VAL A 41 16.94 -0.72 2.51
C VAL A 41 17.90 -1.75 1.94
N ALA A 42 17.39 -2.86 1.44
CA ALA A 42 18.13 -3.91 0.76
C ALA A 42 17.16 -4.67 -0.16
N SER A 43 17.65 -5.14 -1.30
CA SER A 43 16.84 -5.93 -2.22
C SER A 43 17.70 -6.92 -3.01
N TYR A 44 17.05 -7.93 -3.54
CA TYR A 44 17.62 -8.93 -4.41
C TYR A 44 16.57 -9.36 -5.44
N CYS A 45 17.01 -9.61 -6.67
CA CYS A 45 16.24 -10.30 -7.69
C CYS A 45 17.02 -11.51 -8.19
N SER A 46 16.33 -12.59 -8.50
CA SER A 46 16.92 -13.73 -9.20
C SER A 46 17.53 -13.30 -10.53
N PRO A 47 18.51 -14.04 -11.09
CA PRO A 47 19.12 -13.69 -12.38
C PRO A 47 18.10 -13.54 -13.53
N SER A 48 17.01 -14.30 -13.50
CA SER A 48 15.90 -14.18 -14.47
C SER A 48 14.97 -12.96 -14.21
N GLY A 49 15.08 -12.33 -13.03
CA GLY A 49 14.15 -11.28 -12.61
C GLY A 49 12.79 -11.78 -12.13
N ASP A 50 12.55 -13.09 -12.19
CA ASP A 50 11.23 -13.67 -11.90
C ASP A 50 10.83 -13.61 -10.42
N VAL A 51 11.81 -13.62 -9.53
CA VAL A 51 11.60 -13.55 -8.09
C VAL A 51 12.45 -12.42 -7.53
N CYS A 52 11.80 -11.39 -7.01
CA CYS A 52 12.45 -10.28 -6.33
C CYS A 52 11.94 -10.19 -4.89
N TYR A 53 12.81 -9.91 -3.96
CA TYR A 53 12.43 -9.64 -2.58
C TYR A 53 13.28 -8.54 -1.96
N GLY A 54 12.76 -7.92 -0.92
CA GLY A 54 13.45 -6.78 -0.33
C GLY A 54 12.94 -6.36 1.04
N ILE A 55 13.71 -5.48 1.62
CA ILE A 55 13.45 -4.79 2.88
C ILE A 55 13.26 -3.33 2.53
N PHE A 56 12.11 -2.78 2.91
CA PHE A 56 11.74 -1.41 2.60
C PHE A 56 11.42 -0.63 3.86
N ASN A 57 11.78 0.64 3.86
CA ASN A 57 11.30 1.60 4.83
C ASN A 57 10.07 2.30 4.26
N ARG A 58 8.91 2.09 4.90
CA ARG A 58 7.64 2.74 4.55
C ARG A 58 7.20 3.62 5.70
N GLY A 59 7.54 4.90 5.64
CA GLY A 59 7.19 5.85 6.69
C GLY A 59 7.74 5.44 8.07
N GLY A 60 9.01 5.07 8.16
CA GLY A 60 9.67 4.65 9.39
C GLY A 60 9.40 3.19 9.81
N LYS A 61 8.59 2.45 9.04
CA LYS A 61 8.25 1.04 9.32
C LYS A 61 8.96 0.10 8.36
N VAL A 62 9.53 -0.97 8.90
CA VAL A 62 10.14 -2.04 8.08
C VAL A 62 9.04 -2.88 7.43
N SER A 63 9.11 -3.00 6.11
CA SER A 63 8.29 -3.90 5.29
C SER A 63 9.17 -4.93 4.62
N LEU A 64 8.82 -6.20 4.73
CA LEU A 64 9.47 -7.32 4.07
C LEU A 64 8.58 -7.76 2.91
N GLU A 65 9.08 -7.65 1.70
CA GLU A 65 8.27 -7.83 0.50
C GLU A 65 8.88 -8.87 -0.43
N ILE A 66 8.02 -9.57 -1.16
CA ILE A 66 8.39 -10.45 -2.25
C ILE A 66 7.44 -10.21 -3.42
N THR A 67 7.99 -10.22 -4.62
CA THR A 67 7.22 -10.19 -5.88
C THR A 67 7.72 -11.27 -6.81
N THR A 68 6.82 -11.87 -7.58
CA THR A 68 7.13 -12.89 -8.57
C THR A 68 6.39 -12.61 -9.87
N ALA A 69 7.01 -12.91 -11.00
CA ALA A 69 6.43 -12.71 -12.33
C ALA A 69 5.23 -13.63 -12.61
N ALA A 70 5.15 -14.75 -11.91
CA ALA A 70 4.04 -15.69 -11.98
C ALA A 70 3.79 -16.33 -10.60
N LYS A 71 2.72 -17.11 -10.46
CA LYS A 71 2.42 -17.85 -9.23
C LYS A 71 3.28 -19.12 -9.13
N TYR A 72 4.54 -18.97 -8.79
CA TYR A 72 5.45 -20.12 -8.63
C TYR A 72 5.19 -20.93 -7.35
N PHE A 73 4.60 -20.31 -6.32
CA PHE A 73 4.28 -20.95 -5.05
C PHE A 73 3.10 -20.22 -4.36
N ASN A 74 2.43 -20.93 -3.48
CA ASN A 74 1.29 -20.38 -2.72
C ASN A 74 1.74 -19.68 -1.45
N ARG A 75 2.81 -20.15 -0.85
CA ARG A 75 3.35 -19.64 0.42
C ARG A 75 4.87 -19.71 0.40
N TYR A 76 5.48 -18.85 1.21
CA TYR A 76 6.91 -18.85 1.47
C TYR A 76 7.14 -18.62 2.97
N THR A 77 8.35 -18.84 3.42
CA THR A 77 8.73 -18.64 4.83
C THR A 77 9.72 -17.49 4.92
N LEU A 78 9.46 -16.56 5.83
CA LEU A 78 10.41 -15.54 6.27
C LEU A 78 11.03 -15.98 7.58
N CYS A 79 12.35 -16.02 7.65
CA CYS A 79 13.09 -16.23 8.86
C CYS A 79 13.90 -14.98 9.22
N VAL A 80 13.71 -14.45 10.40
CA VAL A 80 14.38 -13.26 10.91
C VAL A 80 15.19 -13.61 12.14
N ARG A 81 16.46 -13.16 12.17
CA ARG A 81 17.35 -13.31 13.32
C ARG A 81 18.07 -11.99 13.58
N ARG A 82 18.07 -11.53 14.82
CA ARG A 82 18.97 -10.46 15.22
C ARG A 82 20.38 -11.03 15.36
N THR A 83 21.35 -10.43 14.69
CA THR A 83 22.73 -10.88 14.65
C THR A 83 23.61 -10.15 15.64
N ARG A 84 23.25 -8.91 15.98
CA ARG A 84 23.97 -8.10 16.98
C ARG A 84 22.98 -7.22 17.75
N PRO A 85 22.86 -7.43 19.09
CA PRO A 85 23.25 -8.64 19.80
C PRO A 85 22.54 -9.87 19.27
N ALA A 86 23.13 -11.05 19.38
CA ALA A 86 22.56 -12.29 18.86
C ALA A 86 21.25 -12.65 19.58
N ALA A 87 20.29 -13.16 18.81
CA ALA A 87 19.02 -13.65 19.35
C ALA A 87 18.53 -14.85 18.53
N PRO A 88 17.66 -15.70 19.09
CA PRO A 88 17.07 -16.83 18.37
C PRO A 88 16.38 -16.39 17.07
N GLN A 89 16.46 -17.23 16.06
CA GLN A 89 15.74 -17.05 14.79
C GLN A 89 14.25 -17.27 15.00
N ARG A 90 13.43 -16.42 14.36
CA ARG A 90 11.98 -16.58 14.29
C ARG A 90 11.56 -16.67 12.82
N CYS A 91 10.70 -17.62 12.52
CA CYS A 91 10.18 -17.84 11.18
C CYS A 91 8.67 -17.75 11.17
N GLY A 92 8.12 -17.28 10.07
CA GLY A 92 6.68 -17.25 9.81
C GLY A 92 6.40 -17.60 8.35
N SER A 93 5.28 -18.27 8.08
CA SER A 93 4.84 -18.62 6.73
C SER A 93 3.78 -17.63 6.25
N PHE A 94 3.96 -17.10 5.04
CA PHE A 94 3.15 -16.04 4.46
C PHE A 94 2.60 -16.45 3.08
N PRO A 95 1.32 -16.15 2.81
CA PRO A 95 0.73 -16.41 1.51
C PRO A 95 1.22 -15.41 0.47
N VAL A 96 1.14 -15.81 -0.80
CA VAL A 96 1.38 -14.96 -1.97
C VAL A 96 0.04 -14.66 -2.64
N PHE A 97 -0.21 -13.39 -2.91
CA PHE A 97 -1.44 -12.89 -3.52
C PHE A 97 -1.16 -12.27 -4.89
N ARG A 98 -2.16 -12.26 -5.76
CA ARG A 98 -2.09 -11.52 -7.01
C ARG A 98 -2.05 -10.02 -6.71
N GLN A 99 -1.03 -9.33 -7.23
CA GLN A 99 -0.83 -7.89 -7.02
C GLN A 99 -1.41 -7.05 -8.18
N GLY A 100 -1.46 -7.64 -9.37
CA GLY A 100 -1.97 -7.04 -10.60
C GLY A 100 -1.33 -7.69 -11.82
N GLY A 101 -2.03 -7.76 -12.94
CA GLY A 101 -1.55 -8.45 -14.14
C GLY A 101 -1.12 -9.89 -13.84
N SER A 102 0.09 -10.26 -14.25
CA SER A 102 0.73 -11.55 -13.94
C SER A 102 1.53 -11.54 -12.63
N THR A 103 1.70 -10.38 -11.99
CA THR A 103 2.54 -10.22 -10.80
C THR A 103 1.88 -10.76 -9.55
N TRP A 104 2.61 -11.56 -8.79
CA TRP A 104 2.22 -12.09 -7.49
C TRP A 104 3.18 -11.58 -6.43
N GLY A 105 2.73 -11.55 -5.18
CA GLY A 105 3.61 -11.07 -4.11
C GLY A 105 2.93 -11.01 -2.76
N SER A 106 3.70 -10.58 -1.79
CA SER A 106 3.28 -10.42 -0.42
C SER A 106 4.05 -9.29 0.23
N ARG A 107 3.39 -8.60 1.14
CA ARG A 107 3.98 -7.55 1.96
C ARG A 107 3.73 -7.87 3.43
N VAL A 108 4.81 -8.01 4.18
CA VAL A 108 4.79 -8.38 5.59
C VAL A 108 5.29 -7.20 6.42
N ASN A 109 4.44 -6.70 7.32
CA ASN A 109 4.85 -5.69 8.29
C ASN A 109 5.71 -6.36 9.36
N TYR A 110 6.99 -6.00 9.41
CA TYR A 110 7.95 -6.57 10.33
C TYR A 110 7.51 -6.43 11.80
N ALA A 111 7.13 -5.24 12.22
CA ALA A 111 6.79 -4.97 13.61
C ALA A 111 5.53 -5.70 14.09
N ARG A 112 4.65 -6.08 13.16
CA ARG A 112 3.43 -6.84 13.46
C ARG A 112 3.70 -8.33 13.56
N GLN A 113 4.55 -8.87 12.69
CA GLN A 113 4.77 -10.31 12.57
C GLN A 113 6.00 -10.79 13.36
N PHE A 114 6.96 -9.91 13.58
CA PHE A 114 8.19 -10.19 14.30
C PHE A 114 8.34 -9.16 15.44
N PRO A 115 7.87 -9.46 16.65
CA PRO A 115 7.73 -8.48 17.74
C PRO A 115 9.06 -7.95 18.31
N VAL A 116 10.20 -8.48 17.88
CA VAL A 116 11.52 -8.00 18.33
C VAL A 116 11.83 -6.66 17.66
N LYS A 117 11.67 -5.57 18.40
CA LYS A 117 11.90 -4.18 17.95
C LYS A 117 13.17 -3.55 18.53
N SER A 118 13.96 -4.31 19.26
CA SER A 118 15.19 -3.81 19.90
C SER A 118 16.19 -3.31 18.86
N PRO A 119 16.97 -2.26 19.20
CA PRO A 119 18.07 -1.84 18.35
C PRO A 119 19.04 -2.98 18.03
N GLY A 120 19.57 -2.97 16.81
CA GLY A 120 20.53 -3.99 16.41
C GLY A 120 20.54 -4.30 14.92
N ARG A 121 21.37 -5.26 14.53
CA ARG A 121 21.42 -5.79 13.16
C ARG A 121 20.56 -7.02 13.04
N TYR A 122 19.82 -7.10 11.94
CA TYR A 122 18.91 -8.19 11.62
C TYR A 122 19.26 -8.79 10.27
N ARG A 123 19.13 -10.12 10.18
CA ARG A 123 19.24 -10.89 8.96
C ARG A 123 17.89 -11.51 8.63
N VAL A 124 17.45 -11.35 7.40
CA VAL A 124 16.19 -11.88 6.88
C VAL A 124 16.50 -12.87 5.77
N THR A 125 15.89 -14.04 5.82
CA THR A 125 16.01 -15.08 4.79
C THR A 125 14.62 -15.42 4.29
N TRP A 126 14.42 -15.33 2.98
CA TRP A 126 13.25 -15.84 2.28
C TRP A 126 13.52 -17.29 1.90
N LYS A 127 12.58 -18.17 2.22
CA LYS A 127 12.71 -19.62 2.00
C LYS A 127 11.50 -20.20 1.29
N LEU A 128 11.74 -21.20 0.47
CA LEU A 128 10.72 -22.07 -0.09
C LEU A 128 11.01 -23.50 0.38
N GLY A 129 10.10 -24.08 1.15
CA GLY A 129 10.38 -25.32 1.86
C GLY A 129 11.58 -25.16 2.82
N SER A 130 12.57 -26.03 2.71
CA SER A 130 13.81 -25.99 3.52
C SER A 130 14.88 -25.05 2.95
N GLY A 131 14.84 -24.74 1.64
CA GLY A 131 15.88 -23.98 0.93
C GLY A 131 15.64 -22.46 0.93
N PRO A 132 16.73 -21.65 0.91
CA PRO A 132 16.61 -20.22 0.68
C PRO A 132 16.28 -19.94 -0.80
N LEU A 133 15.47 -18.89 -1.05
CA LEU A 133 15.17 -18.41 -2.41
C LEU A 133 16.37 -17.65 -3.04
N GLY A 134 17.31 -17.23 -2.23
CA GLY A 134 18.50 -16.50 -2.61
C GLY A 134 19.23 -15.96 -1.40
N PRO A 135 20.10 -14.94 -1.54
CA PRO A 135 20.90 -14.41 -0.44
C PRO A 135 20.03 -13.80 0.65
N ALA A 136 20.48 -13.96 1.89
CA ALA A 136 19.83 -13.28 3.02
C ALA A 136 20.15 -11.78 2.98
N LEU A 137 19.14 -10.96 3.26
CA LEU A 137 19.28 -9.51 3.35
C LEU A 137 19.45 -9.06 4.80
N GLN A 138 19.99 -7.87 4.99
CA GLN A 138 20.22 -7.31 6.31
C GLN A 138 19.63 -5.92 6.45
N PHE A 139 19.24 -5.58 7.67
CA PHE A 139 18.86 -4.22 8.04
C PHE A 139 19.26 -3.92 9.48
N ARG A 140 19.19 -2.66 9.85
CA ARG A 140 19.47 -2.19 11.21
C ARG A 140 18.25 -1.47 11.78
N LEU A 141 17.98 -1.67 13.06
CA LEU A 141 17.05 -0.85 13.81
C LEU A 141 17.80 0.05 14.79
N PRO A 142 17.35 1.29 15.00
CA PRO A 142 16.34 2.00 14.21
C PRO A 142 16.78 2.19 12.76
N LEU A 143 15.79 2.38 11.86
CA LEU A 143 16.07 2.71 10.45
C LEU A 143 16.65 4.13 10.37
N SER A 144 17.71 4.30 9.59
CA SER A 144 18.31 5.60 9.24
C SER A 144 17.65 6.18 7.99
#